data_46c5ecf9d6c31a8f4f779c1f3b5d7ec3
#
_entry.id   46c5ecf9d6c31a8f4f779c1f3b5d7ec3
#
_cell.length_a   1.000
_cell.length_b   1.000
_cell.length_c   1.000
_cell.angle_alpha   90.00
_cell.angle_beta   90.00
_cell.angle_gamma   90.00
#
_symmetry.space_group_name_H-M   'P 1'
#
loop_
_entity.id
_entity.type
_entity.pdbx_description
1 polymer ?
#
loop_
_entity_poly.entity_id
_entity_poly.type
_entity_poly.pdbx_seq_one_letter_code
_entity_poly.pdbx_strand_id
1 'polypeptide(L)'
;MKIDVLFVCVHNSGRSKMAEYIFNFLAKEYNKPFYAYSAGTEPSEKVNKRVVNIMNKKGYDFLFVKPRKLTXELIIRADNVITMGCGIDSKXCPSIYGKKIIDWGLDDPYDMTENQIEELYSEIYKLVDQLLSKNEIIKN
;
A
#
# COMPACT_ATOMS: atom_id res chain seq x y z
N MET A 1 -7.89 -19.32 7.42
CA MET A 1 -7.66 -18.11 8.22
C MET A 1 -7.05 -17.03 7.36
N LYS A 2 -7.59 -15.82 7.44
CA LYS A 2 -7.19 -14.72 6.59
C LYS A 2 -6.40 -13.70 7.40
N ILE A 3 -5.28 -13.24 6.86
CA ILE A 3 -4.46 -12.24 7.52
C ILE A 3 -4.56 -10.96 6.72
N ASP A 4 -4.93 -9.88 7.40
CA ASP A 4 -5.14 -8.58 6.77
C ASP A 4 -3.91 -7.71 6.90
N VAL A 5 -3.51 -7.09 5.79
CA VAL A 5 -2.39 -6.17 5.72
C VAL A 5 -2.92 -4.81 5.23
N LEU A 6 -2.58 -3.75 5.95
CA LEU A 6 -3.02 -2.40 5.60
C LEU A 6 -1.82 -1.58 5.16
N PHE A 7 -1.89 -1.04 3.95
CA PHE A 7 -0.87 -0.12 3.45
C PHE A 7 -1.39 1.31 3.59
N VAL A 8 -0.59 2.19 4.17
CA VAL A 8 -1.00 3.56 4.45
C VAL A 8 -0.02 4.55 3.85
N CYS A 9 -0.54 5.56 3.17
CA CYS A 9 0.23 6.72 2.79
C CYS A 9 -0.64 7.96 3.01
N VAL A 10 -0.18 9.12 2.57
CA VAL A 10 -0.95 10.33 2.82
C VAL A 10 -2.17 10.39 1.92
N HIS A 11 -1.97 10.29 0.62
CA HIS A 11 -3.04 10.55 -0.35
C HIS A 11 -3.74 9.31 -0.86
N ASN A 12 -3.18 8.13 -0.66
CA ASN A 12 -3.72 6.86 -1.19
C ASN A 12 -3.98 6.96 -2.69
N SER A 13 -3.12 7.69 -3.37
CA SER A 13 -3.27 7.89 -4.81
C SER A 13 -2.11 7.31 -5.62
N GLY A 14 -1.16 6.68 -4.96
CA GLY A 14 -0.03 6.07 -5.65
C GLY A 14 0.58 4.93 -4.88
N ARG A 15 1.47 5.24 -3.94
CA ARG A 15 2.29 4.23 -3.28
C ARG A 15 1.48 3.10 -2.64
N SER A 16 0.54 3.44 -1.78
CA SER A 16 -0.21 2.41 -1.07
C SER A 16 -1.17 1.68 -1.98
N LYS A 17 -1.71 2.35 -3.01
CA LYS A 17 -2.57 1.67 -3.98
C LYS A 17 -1.77 0.65 -4.79
N MET A 18 -0.57 1.02 -5.24
CA MET A 18 0.28 0.07 -5.95
C MET A 18 0.59 -1.13 -5.07
N ALA A 19 0.96 -0.86 -3.81
CA ALA A 19 1.31 -1.94 -2.90
C ALA A 19 0.14 -2.89 -2.68
N GLU A 20 -1.07 -2.34 -2.52
CA GLU A 20 -2.26 -3.15 -2.31
C GLU A 20 -2.47 -4.14 -3.45
N TYR A 21 -2.41 -3.64 -4.69
CA TYR A 21 -2.72 -4.49 -5.84
C TYR A 21 -1.60 -5.48 -6.13
N ILE A 22 -0.34 -5.05 -5.98
CA ILE A 22 0.78 -5.96 -6.14
C ILE A 22 0.74 -7.06 -5.07
N PHE A 23 0.44 -6.68 -3.83
CA PHE A 23 0.39 -7.64 -2.73
C PHE A 23 -0.68 -8.71 -2.99
N ASN A 24 -1.88 -8.27 -3.36
CA ASN A 24 -2.97 -9.22 -3.57
C ASN A 24 -2.68 -10.16 -4.75
N PHE A 25 -2.04 -9.62 -5.79
CA PHE A 25 -1.63 -10.45 -6.92
C PHE A 25 -0.61 -11.50 -6.49
N LEU A 26 0.45 -11.07 -5.81
CA LEU A 26 1.51 -11.99 -5.42
C LEU A 26 1.07 -12.97 -4.34
N ALA A 27 0.24 -12.53 -3.41
CA ALA A 27 -0.26 -13.44 -2.37
C ALA A 27 -1.05 -14.57 -3.01
N LYS A 28 -1.84 -14.26 -4.02
CA LYS A 28 -2.58 -15.29 -4.73
C LYS A 28 -1.64 -16.22 -5.49
N GLU A 29 -0.63 -15.65 -6.15
CA GLU A 29 0.36 -16.45 -6.87
C GLU A 29 1.11 -17.39 -5.95
N TYR A 30 1.41 -16.93 -4.74
CA TYR A 30 2.18 -17.73 -3.77
C TYR A 30 1.29 -18.56 -2.87
N ASN A 31 -0.01 -18.54 -3.13
CA ASN A 31 -0.97 -19.35 -2.37
C ASN A 31 -0.94 -19.02 -0.88
N LYS A 32 -0.88 -17.72 -0.56
CA LYS A 32 -0.86 -17.27 0.83
C LYS A 32 -2.25 -16.77 1.25
N PRO A 33 -2.66 -17.04 2.49
CA PRO A 33 -3.97 -16.58 2.97
C PRO A 33 -3.89 -15.13 3.48
N PHE A 34 -3.32 -14.24 2.69
CA PHE A 34 -3.12 -12.84 3.03
C PHE A 34 -3.94 -11.96 2.11
N TYR A 35 -4.47 -10.88 2.66
CA TYR A 35 -5.23 -9.92 1.88
C TYR A 35 -4.84 -8.51 2.27
N ALA A 36 -4.63 -7.64 1.30
CA ALA A 36 -4.23 -6.27 1.54
C ALA A 36 -5.30 -5.28 1.13
N TYR A 37 -5.34 -4.18 1.86
CA TYR A 37 -6.13 -3.02 1.48
C TYR A 37 -5.29 -1.79 1.82
N SER A 38 -5.72 -0.64 1.36
CA SER A 38 -4.93 0.57 1.53
C SER A 38 -5.81 1.76 1.85
N ALA A 39 -5.22 2.78 2.46
CA ALA A 39 -5.93 3.98 2.83
C ALA A 39 -4.96 5.14 2.97
N GLY A 40 -5.49 6.36 3.01
CA GLY A 40 -4.70 7.55 3.18
C GLY A 40 -5.21 8.42 4.30
N THR A 41 -4.29 9.12 4.96
CA THR A 41 -4.69 10.05 6.01
C THR A 41 -5.40 11.26 5.43
N GLU A 42 -5.05 11.66 4.22
CA GLU A 42 -5.72 12.75 3.50
C GLU A 42 -5.91 12.31 2.04
N PRO A 43 -6.91 11.46 1.79
CA PRO A 43 -7.03 10.88 0.46
C PRO A 43 -7.35 11.91 -0.61
N SER A 44 -6.72 11.75 -1.76
CA SER A 44 -7.03 12.54 -2.95
C SER A 44 -8.36 12.08 -3.52
N GLU A 45 -8.91 12.90 -4.43
CA GLU A 45 -10.15 12.51 -5.11
C GLU A 45 -9.93 11.34 -6.06
N LYS A 46 -8.76 11.30 -6.69
CA LYS A 46 -8.47 10.30 -7.72
C LYS A 46 -7.08 9.74 -7.52
N VAL A 47 -6.89 8.53 -8.02
CA VAL A 47 -5.57 7.95 -8.08
C VAL A 47 -4.72 8.71 -9.11
N ASN A 48 -3.44 8.84 -8.84
CA ASN A 48 -2.49 9.51 -9.71
C ASN A 48 -2.58 8.89 -11.12
N LYS A 49 -2.74 9.75 -12.13
CA LYS A 49 -3.00 9.28 -13.48
C LYS A 49 -1.85 8.44 -14.04
N ARG A 50 -0.61 8.84 -13.77
CA ARG A 50 0.54 8.05 -14.24
C ARG A 50 0.61 6.70 -13.56
N VAL A 51 0.20 6.64 -12.30
CA VAL A 51 0.13 5.36 -11.59
C VAL A 51 -0.93 4.47 -12.23
N VAL A 52 -2.11 5.05 -12.52
CA VAL A 52 -3.16 4.29 -13.20
C VAL A 52 -2.65 3.72 -14.52
N ASN A 53 -1.98 4.55 -15.31
CA ASN A 53 -1.48 4.11 -16.62
C ASN A 53 -0.49 2.95 -16.50
N ILE A 54 0.44 3.06 -15.56
CA ILE A 54 1.45 2.02 -15.39
C ILE A 54 0.83 0.74 -14.86
N MET A 55 -0.07 0.84 -13.90
CA MET A 55 -0.69 -0.36 -13.35
C MET A 55 -1.54 -1.09 -14.39
N ASN A 56 -2.31 -0.33 -15.18
CA ASN A 56 -3.09 -0.95 -16.26
C ASN A 56 -2.17 -1.59 -17.31
N LYS A 57 -1.08 -0.92 -17.64
CA LYS A 57 -0.13 -1.43 -18.62
C LYS A 57 0.48 -2.75 -18.15
N LYS A 58 0.68 -2.91 -16.85
CA LYS A 58 1.28 -4.12 -16.30
C LYS A 58 0.24 -5.21 -16.02
N GLY A 59 -1.01 -4.96 -16.36
CA GLY A 59 -2.04 -5.99 -16.29
C GLY A 59 -2.95 -5.94 -15.09
N TYR A 60 -2.79 -4.98 -14.19
CA TYR A 60 -3.70 -4.82 -13.07
C TYR A 60 -4.95 -4.10 -13.54
N ASP A 61 -6.08 -4.40 -12.92
CA ASP A 61 -7.34 -3.72 -13.26
C ASP A 61 -7.47 -2.48 -12.40
N PHE A 62 -7.02 -1.35 -12.93
CA PHE A 62 -6.97 -0.08 -12.20
C PHE A 62 -7.97 0.95 -12.70
N LEU A 63 -8.94 0.54 -13.52
CA LEU A 63 -9.83 1.51 -14.14
C LEU A 63 -10.70 2.27 -13.17
N PHE A 64 -11.19 1.62 -12.13
CA PHE A 64 -12.14 2.23 -11.20
C PHE A 64 -11.63 2.28 -9.78
N VAL A 65 -10.32 2.23 -9.62
CA VAL A 65 -9.72 2.27 -8.30
C VAL A 65 -9.80 3.69 -7.75
N LYS A 66 -10.22 3.83 -6.49
CA LYS A 66 -10.35 5.12 -5.84
C LYS A 66 -9.61 5.17 -4.52
N PRO A 67 -9.12 6.35 -4.13
CA PRO A 67 -8.53 6.50 -2.80
C PRO A 67 -9.55 6.26 -1.70
N ARG A 68 -9.06 5.81 -0.55
CA ARG A 68 -9.90 5.51 0.61
C ARG A 68 -9.37 6.22 1.83
N LYS A 69 -10.26 6.74 2.66
CA LYS A 69 -9.88 7.41 3.90
C LYS A 69 -9.46 6.41 4.97
N LEU A 70 -8.36 6.69 5.64
CA LEU A 70 -7.92 5.88 6.78
C LEU A 70 -8.89 6.09 7.94
N THR A 71 -9.29 5.02 8.55
CA THR A 71 -10.17 5.05 9.72
C THR A 71 -9.60 4.15 10.80
N UNK A 72 -10.00 4.25 11.77
CA UNK A 72 -9.65 3.56 12.67
C UNK A 72 -9.91 2.27 12.55
N GLU A 73 -11.16 2.05 12.27
CA GLU A 73 -11.64 0.70 12.11
C GLU A 73 -10.71 -0.13 11.23
N LEU A 74 -10.23 0.49 10.16
CA LEU A 74 -9.29 -0.19 9.27
C LEU A 74 -8.00 -0.56 10.00
N ILE A 75 -7.51 0.35 10.84
CA ILE A 75 -6.27 0.09 11.58
C ILE A 75 -6.48 -1.05 12.56
N ILE A 76 -7.57 -1.03 13.28
CA ILE A 76 -7.85 -2.06 14.28
C ILE A 76 -7.97 -3.44 13.64
N ARG A 77 -8.60 -3.49 12.48
CA ARG A 77 -8.81 -4.76 11.78
C ARG A 77 -7.52 -5.36 11.21
N ALA A 78 -6.53 -4.51 10.93
CA ALA A 78 -5.31 -4.98 10.28
C ALA A 78 -4.46 -5.80 11.24
N ASP A 79 -3.89 -6.88 10.74
CA ASP A 79 -2.89 -7.65 11.48
C ASP A 79 -1.52 -7.03 11.33
N ASN A 80 -1.26 -6.41 10.19
CA ASN A 80 0.01 -5.77 9.87
C ASN A 80 -0.27 -4.43 9.23
N VAL A 81 0.51 -3.41 9.60
CA VAL A 81 0.38 -2.08 9.00
C VAL A 81 1.73 -1.65 8.44
N ILE A 82 1.70 -1.25 7.17
CA ILE A 82 2.90 -0.79 6.48
C ILE A 82 2.64 0.61 5.96
N THR A 83 3.46 1.56 6.37
CA THR A 83 3.33 2.94 5.93
C THR A 83 4.35 3.26 4.84
N MET A 84 4.02 4.25 4.03
CA MET A 84 4.85 4.66 2.90
C MET A 84 5.44 6.03 3.13
N GLY A 85 5.87 6.31 4.35
CA GLY A 85 6.35 7.63 4.69
C GLY A 85 5.32 8.45 5.42
N CYS A 86 4.57 7.80 6.32
CA CYS A 86 3.66 8.51 7.21
C CYS A 86 4.51 9.35 8.14
N GLY A 87 4.35 10.66 8.11
CA GLY A 87 5.15 11.53 8.95
C GLY A 87 4.91 11.30 10.43
N ILE A 88 5.93 11.55 11.24
CA ILE A 88 5.79 11.35 12.68
C ILE A 88 4.77 12.31 13.29
N ASP A 89 4.53 13.43 12.62
CA ASP A 89 3.56 14.40 13.12
C ASP A 89 2.12 14.05 12.77
N SER A 90 1.92 13.04 11.94
CA SER A 90 0.59 12.67 11.51
C SER A 90 -0.15 12.02 12.68
N LYS A 91 -1.30 12.55 12.98
CA LYS A 91 -2.13 11.96 14.02
C LYS A 91 -2.76 10.65 13.61
N UNK A 92 -2.83 10.49 12.50
CA UNK A 92 -3.35 9.43 12.13
C UNK A 92 -2.56 8.38 11.93
N CYS A 93 -1.53 8.68 12.23
CA CYS A 93 -0.57 7.61 11.99
C CYS A 93 -0.94 6.38 12.80
N PRO A 94 -0.93 5.23 12.16
CA PRO A 94 -1.39 4.01 12.83
C PRO A 94 -0.69 3.67 14.13
N SER A 95 0.51 4.20 14.35
CA SER A 95 1.26 3.87 15.57
C SER A 95 0.51 4.25 16.84
N ILE A 96 -0.40 5.22 16.78
CA ILE A 96 -1.14 5.62 17.98
C ILE A 96 -2.13 4.56 18.44
N TYR A 97 -2.39 3.55 17.61
CA TYR A 97 -3.32 2.47 17.95
C TYR A 97 -2.62 1.22 18.45
N GLY A 98 -1.34 1.31 18.76
CA GLY A 98 -0.60 0.20 19.32
C GLY A 98 -0.22 -0.89 18.33
N LYS A 99 -0.37 -0.61 17.06
CA LYS A 99 -0.03 -1.59 16.04
C LYS A 99 1.45 -1.54 15.70
N LYS A 100 2.03 -2.69 15.39
CA LYS A 100 3.39 -2.73 14.90
C LYS A 100 3.43 -2.17 13.48
N ILE A 101 4.29 -1.18 13.26
CA ILE A 101 4.36 -0.46 12.00
C ILE A 101 5.70 -0.73 11.33
N ILE A 102 5.63 -1.03 10.04
CA ILE A 102 6.81 -1.06 9.19
C ILE A 102 6.69 0.12 8.24
N ASP A 103 7.67 1.00 8.21
CA ASP A 103 7.63 2.16 7.32
C ASP A 103 8.62 1.98 6.18
N TRP A 104 8.12 2.02 4.94
CA TRP A 104 8.98 1.86 3.77
C TRP A 104 9.62 3.16 3.32
N GLY A 105 9.09 4.30 3.74
CA GLY A 105 9.71 5.60 3.48
C GLY A 105 9.88 5.95 2.01
N LEU A 106 8.87 5.64 1.20
CA LEU A 106 8.95 5.86 -0.24
C LEU A 106 8.56 7.29 -0.60
N ASP A 107 9.13 7.78 -1.70
CA ASP A 107 8.83 9.13 -2.19
C ASP A 107 7.44 9.20 -2.79
N ASP A 108 6.81 10.37 -2.61
CA ASP A 108 5.48 10.63 -3.16
C ASP A 108 5.57 10.76 -4.68
N PRO A 109 4.74 10.03 -5.44
CA PRO A 109 4.80 10.08 -6.90
C PRO A 109 4.15 11.32 -7.53
N TYR A 110 3.71 12.28 -6.75
CA TYR A 110 2.91 13.38 -7.24
C TYR A 110 3.49 14.06 -8.50
N ASP A 111 4.77 14.38 -8.49
CA ASP A 111 5.37 15.03 -9.65
C ASP A 111 6.45 14.19 -10.32
N MET A 112 6.37 12.88 -10.18
CA MET A 112 7.32 11.98 -10.83
C MET A 112 7.02 11.85 -12.32
N THR A 113 8.09 11.66 -13.10
CA THR A 113 7.96 11.29 -14.50
C THR A 113 7.50 9.83 -14.61
N GLU A 114 7.13 9.42 -15.82
CA GLU A 114 6.75 8.03 -16.03
C GLU A 114 7.87 7.08 -15.68
N ASN A 115 9.11 7.41 -16.03
CA ASN A 115 10.24 6.55 -15.69
C ASN A 115 10.43 6.43 -14.20
N GLN A 116 10.24 7.54 -13.47
CA GLN A 116 10.37 7.51 -12.02
C GLN A 116 9.26 6.67 -11.38
N ILE A 117 8.08 6.71 -11.95
CA ILE A 117 6.98 5.86 -11.43
C ILE A 117 7.24 4.39 -11.75
N GLU A 118 7.84 4.10 -12.91
CA GLU A 118 8.27 2.74 -13.21
C GLU A 118 9.26 2.23 -12.17
N GLU A 119 10.21 3.07 -11.78
CA GLU A 119 11.18 2.69 -10.77
C GLU A 119 10.51 2.49 -9.41
N LEU A 120 9.57 3.37 -9.08
CA LEU A 120 8.81 3.24 -7.84
C LEU A 120 8.01 1.93 -7.84
N TYR A 121 7.39 1.61 -8.95
CA TYR A 121 6.67 0.34 -9.08
C TYR A 121 7.60 -0.84 -8.82
N SER A 122 8.77 -0.83 -9.42
CA SER A 122 9.72 -1.92 -9.25
C SER A 122 10.18 -2.04 -7.80
N GLU A 123 10.39 -0.90 -7.16
CA GLU A 123 10.80 -0.90 -5.77
C GLU A 123 9.71 -1.46 -4.87
N ILE A 124 8.47 -1.05 -5.10
CA ILE A 124 7.34 -1.56 -4.30
C ILE A 124 7.14 -3.05 -4.56
N TYR A 125 7.26 -3.47 -5.81
CA TYR A 125 7.14 -4.88 -6.15
C TYR A 125 8.17 -5.71 -5.37
N LYS A 126 9.40 -5.24 -5.34
CA LYS A 126 10.47 -5.95 -4.63
C LYS A 126 10.18 -6.01 -3.12
N LEU A 127 9.73 -4.90 -2.55
CA LEU A 127 9.41 -4.85 -1.12
C LEU A 127 8.25 -5.79 -0.78
N VAL A 128 7.22 -5.81 -1.61
CA VAL A 128 6.10 -6.72 -1.39
C VAL A 128 6.54 -8.17 -1.51
N ASP A 129 7.33 -8.46 -2.53
CA ASP A 129 7.82 -9.82 -2.74
C ASP A 129 8.64 -10.29 -1.54
N GLN A 130 9.49 -9.43 -1.01
CA GLN A 130 10.29 -9.77 0.16
C GLN A 130 9.41 -9.99 1.39
N LEU A 131 8.40 -9.14 1.55
CA LEU A 131 7.47 -9.26 2.67
C LEU A 131 6.79 -10.63 2.66
N LEU A 132 6.38 -11.08 1.50
CA LEU A 132 5.70 -12.38 1.37
C LEU A 132 6.66 -13.55 1.43
N SER A 133 7.84 -13.42 0.81
CA SER A 133 8.78 -14.52 0.70
C SER A 133 9.51 -14.80 2.01
N LYS A 134 9.77 -13.75 2.79
CA LYS A 134 10.56 -13.90 4.02
C LYS A 134 9.69 -14.05 5.25
N ASN A 135 8.41 -14.26 5.07
CA ASN A 135 7.47 -14.46 6.17
C ASN A 135 7.52 -13.32 7.18
N GLU A 136 7.61 -12.10 6.67
CA GLU A 136 7.62 -10.93 7.54
C GLU A 136 6.21 -10.50 7.96
N ILE A 137 5.22 -11.19 7.46
CA ILE A 137 3.83 -10.95 7.85
C ILE A 137 3.59 -11.60 9.20
N ILE A 138 3.07 -10.83 10.12
CA ILE A 138 2.82 -11.31 11.47
C ILE A 138 1.38 -11.80 11.58
N LYS A 139 1.25 -12.96 12.20
CA LYS A 139 -0.05 -13.55 12.41
C LYS A 139 -0.51 -13.22 13.83
N ASN A 140 -1.64 -12.55 13.96
CA ASN A 140 -2.19 -12.22 15.28
C ASN A 140 -3.27 -13.18 15.71
#